data_6a1bf6372ebbc1b9dfed32cd9fa69ca1
#
_entry.id   6a1bf6372ebbc1b9dfed32cd9fa69ca1
#
_cell.length_a   1.000
_cell.length_b   1.000
_cell.length_c   1.000
_cell.angle_alpha   90.00
_cell.angle_beta   90.00
_cell.angle_gamma   90.00
#
_symmetry.space_group_name_H-M   'P 1'
#
loop_
_entity.id
_entity.type
_entity.pdbx_description
1 polymer ?
#
loop_
_entity_poly.entity_id
_entity_poly.type
_entity_poly.pdbx_seq_one_letter_code
_entity_poly.pdbx_strand_id
1 'polypeptide(L)'
;MANIIIDAQLDTHVNELCSSSCVRLFLAGNTRTANLGAQIGLHRSSWSAEGMEIYYEEYKDEYKWETPFEFSSWVYDETQKDFYELAEYFSERGVASYVIGKTYRLGADEMWYMRREELLKSGVLTE
;
A
#
# COMPACT_ATOMS: atom_id res chain seq x y z
N MET A 1 -8.21 -10.54 3.03
CA MET A 1 -9.44 -9.71 3.00
C MET A 1 -9.69 -9.12 1.61
N ALA A 2 -8.71 -8.49 0.96
CA ALA A 2 -8.86 -7.99 -0.42
C ALA A 2 -9.34 -9.08 -1.41
N ASN A 3 -8.82 -10.29 -1.32
CA ASN A 3 -9.21 -11.40 -2.18
C ASN A 3 -10.70 -11.76 -2.07
N ILE A 4 -11.30 -11.63 -0.88
CA ILE A 4 -12.73 -11.88 -0.68
C ILE A 4 -13.55 -10.87 -1.47
N ILE A 5 -13.15 -9.60 -1.46
CA ILE A 5 -13.81 -8.52 -2.20
C ILE A 5 -13.72 -8.80 -3.70
N ILE A 6 -12.54 -9.19 -4.17
CA ILE A 6 -12.29 -9.49 -5.59
C ILE A 6 -13.11 -10.71 -6.04
N ASP A 7 -13.03 -11.82 -5.30
CA ASP A 7 -13.68 -13.07 -5.67
C ASP A 7 -15.21 -12.95 -5.66
N ALA A 8 -15.75 -12.18 -4.73
CA ALA A 8 -17.18 -11.90 -4.64
C ALA A 8 -17.64 -10.76 -5.56
N GLN A 9 -16.73 -10.12 -6.29
CA GLN A 9 -17.01 -8.99 -7.18
C GLN A 9 -17.75 -7.84 -6.48
N LEU A 10 -17.39 -7.56 -5.24
CA LEU A 10 -18.03 -6.50 -4.46
C LEU A 10 -17.56 -5.12 -4.93
N ASP A 11 -18.44 -4.14 -4.80
CA ASP A 11 -18.10 -2.73 -4.98
C ASP A 11 -17.59 -2.14 -3.69
N THR A 12 -16.79 -1.08 -3.79
CA THR A 12 -16.25 -0.36 -2.63
C THR A 12 -16.56 1.11 -2.69
N HIS A 13 -16.78 1.71 -1.53
CA HIS A 13 -17.15 3.12 -1.43
C HIS A 13 -16.43 3.79 -0.26
N VAL A 14 -15.95 5.02 -0.48
CA VAL A 14 -15.36 5.85 0.57
C VAL A 14 -16.29 7.00 0.91
N ASN A 15 -16.75 7.05 2.16
CA ASN A 15 -17.61 8.13 2.64
C ASN A 15 -16.82 9.40 2.95
N GLU A 16 -15.74 9.29 3.74
CA GLU A 16 -14.99 10.43 4.25
C GLU A 16 -13.48 10.27 4.03
N LEU A 17 -12.88 9.22 4.57
CA LEU A 17 -11.42 9.02 4.55
C LEU A 17 -11.06 7.55 4.35
N CYS A 18 -10.15 7.32 3.43
CA CYS A 18 -9.48 6.03 3.26
C CYS A 18 -8.00 6.28 2.98
N SER A 19 -7.14 5.89 3.89
CA SER A 19 -5.70 6.10 3.75
C SER A 19 -4.91 4.84 4.10
N SER A 20 -3.69 4.76 3.58
CA SER A 20 -2.75 3.67 3.87
C SER A 20 -3.34 2.29 3.49
N SER A 21 -3.39 1.34 4.43
CA SER A 21 -3.91 -0.01 4.19
C SER A 21 -5.38 -0.06 3.75
N CYS A 22 -6.18 0.95 4.11
CA CYS A 22 -7.55 1.09 3.63
C CYS A 22 -7.61 1.14 2.10
N VAL A 23 -6.68 1.85 1.47
CA VAL A 23 -6.64 1.99 0.00
C VAL A 23 -6.49 0.62 -0.67
N ARG A 24 -5.73 -0.27 -0.08
CA ARG A 24 -5.55 -1.63 -0.60
C ARG A 24 -6.86 -2.41 -0.63
N LEU A 25 -7.69 -2.29 0.38
CA LEU A 25 -9.03 -2.89 0.42
C LEU A 25 -9.98 -2.19 -0.55
N PHE A 26 -9.91 -0.87 -0.61
CA PHE A 26 -10.72 -0.08 -1.53
C PHE A 26 -10.47 -0.45 -2.99
N LEU A 27 -9.20 -0.62 -3.37
CA LEU A 27 -8.82 -1.00 -4.74
C LEU A 27 -9.30 -2.41 -5.13
N ALA A 28 -9.63 -3.26 -4.16
CA ALA A 28 -10.19 -4.59 -4.44
C ALA A 28 -11.61 -4.51 -5.03
N GLY A 29 -12.29 -3.37 -4.90
CA GLY A 29 -13.64 -3.17 -5.41
C GLY A 29 -13.74 -3.28 -6.93
N ASN A 30 -14.80 -3.90 -7.40
CA ASN A 30 -15.13 -3.98 -8.83
C ASN A 30 -15.49 -2.59 -9.37
N THR A 31 -16.48 -1.94 -8.77
CA THR A 31 -16.76 -0.52 -8.95
C THR A 31 -16.24 0.22 -7.70
N ARG A 32 -15.49 1.29 -7.91
CA ARG A 32 -14.88 2.07 -6.83
C ARG A 32 -15.39 3.50 -6.88
N THR A 33 -16.09 3.92 -5.84
CA THR A 33 -16.71 5.24 -5.76
C THR A 33 -16.35 5.96 -4.47
N ALA A 34 -16.52 7.26 -4.43
CA ALA A 34 -16.30 8.06 -3.24
C ALA A 34 -17.24 9.26 -3.21
N ASN A 35 -17.64 9.66 -2.01
CA ASN A 35 -18.40 10.91 -1.83
C ASN A 35 -17.59 12.12 -2.30
N LEU A 36 -18.26 13.17 -2.70
CA LEU A 36 -17.61 14.47 -2.94
C LEU A 36 -16.96 14.94 -1.63
N GLY A 37 -15.70 15.33 -1.73
CA GLY A 37 -14.91 15.73 -0.57
C GLY A 37 -14.26 14.59 0.22
N ALA A 38 -14.55 13.34 -0.11
CA ALA A 38 -13.85 12.21 0.49
C ALA A 38 -12.36 12.24 0.14
N GLN A 39 -11.53 11.87 1.10
CA GLN A 39 -10.07 11.86 0.95
C GLN A 39 -9.55 10.43 0.81
N ILE A 40 -8.76 10.20 -0.24
CA ILE A 40 -8.05 8.94 -0.46
C ILE A 40 -6.56 9.26 -0.43
N GLY A 41 -5.86 8.72 0.56
CA GLY A 41 -4.47 9.05 0.85
C GLY A 41 -3.52 7.89 0.69
N LEU A 42 -2.41 8.14 0.02
CA LEU A 42 -1.34 7.17 -0.22
C LEU A 42 -0.04 7.64 0.45
N HIS A 43 0.68 6.71 1.01
CA HIS A 43 2.05 6.91 1.47
C HIS A 43 2.83 5.60 1.39
N ARG A 44 4.14 5.69 1.27
CA ARG A 44 4.97 4.49 1.38
C ARG A 44 5.07 4.05 2.85
N SER A 45 5.19 2.77 3.06
CA SER A 45 5.45 2.24 4.40
C SER A 45 6.84 2.64 4.89
N SER A 46 6.97 2.77 6.19
CA SER A 46 8.25 3.02 6.84
C SER A 46 8.40 2.13 8.06
N TRP A 47 9.64 1.95 8.47
CA TRP A 47 9.95 1.16 9.64
C TRP A 47 11.02 1.87 10.44
N SER A 48 10.71 2.25 11.68
CA SER A 48 11.66 2.94 12.54
C SER A 48 12.84 2.04 12.93
N ALA A 49 13.97 2.64 13.26
CA ALA A 49 15.11 1.89 13.75
C ALA A 49 14.78 1.07 15.01
N GLU A 50 14.00 1.67 15.93
CA GLU A 50 13.49 0.98 17.12
C GLU A 50 12.59 -0.20 16.76
N GLY A 51 11.66 -0.02 15.83
CA GLY A 51 10.79 -1.09 15.36
C GLY A 51 11.57 -2.23 14.70
N MET A 52 12.60 -1.91 13.94
CA MET A 52 13.50 -2.91 13.35
C MET A 52 14.28 -3.69 14.42
N GLU A 53 14.77 -3.00 15.44
CA GLU A 53 15.47 -3.65 16.55
C GLU A 53 14.56 -4.63 17.30
N ILE A 54 13.34 -4.19 17.63
CA ILE A 54 12.33 -5.03 18.29
C ILE A 54 12.01 -6.27 17.44
N TYR A 55 11.79 -6.08 16.15
CA TYR A 55 11.51 -7.19 15.24
C TYR A 55 12.67 -8.18 15.14
N TYR A 56 13.89 -7.67 15.02
CA TYR A 56 15.09 -8.50 15.00
C TYR A 56 15.20 -9.35 16.27
N GLU A 57 15.09 -8.74 17.43
CA GLU A 57 15.20 -9.46 18.72
C GLU A 57 14.08 -10.50 18.90
N GLU A 58 12.88 -10.20 18.45
CA GLU A 58 11.75 -11.11 18.55
C GLU A 58 11.88 -12.34 17.63
N TYR A 59 12.37 -12.16 16.41
CA TYR A 59 12.34 -13.19 15.37
C TYR A 59 13.69 -13.79 15.00
N LYS A 60 14.79 -13.32 15.55
CA LYS A 60 16.14 -13.78 15.17
C LYS A 60 16.35 -15.28 15.30
N ASP A 61 15.77 -15.91 16.31
CA ASP A 61 15.90 -17.35 16.53
C ASP A 61 15.08 -18.15 15.52
N GLU A 62 13.87 -17.68 15.22
CA GLU A 62 12.99 -18.30 14.23
C GLU A 62 13.59 -18.27 12.81
N TYR A 63 14.11 -17.11 12.40
CA TYR A 63 14.74 -16.92 11.09
C TYR A 63 16.23 -17.28 11.07
N LYS A 64 16.81 -17.63 12.22
CA LYS A 64 18.23 -17.99 12.36
C LYS A 64 19.19 -16.88 11.93
N TRP A 65 18.84 -15.62 12.20
CA TRP A 65 19.74 -14.50 12.01
C TRP A 65 20.76 -14.46 13.14
N GLU A 66 22.04 -14.60 12.82
CA GLU A 66 23.12 -14.54 13.80
C GLU A 66 23.55 -13.10 14.08
N THR A 67 23.35 -12.20 13.12
CA THR A 67 23.72 -10.79 13.22
C THR A 67 22.63 -9.87 12.70
N PRO A 68 22.57 -8.58 13.14
CA PRO A 68 21.70 -7.60 12.54
C PRO A 68 21.95 -7.39 11.04
N PHE A 69 23.13 -7.72 10.52
CA PHE A 69 23.46 -7.60 9.10
C PHE A 69 22.75 -8.66 8.26
N GLU A 70 22.60 -9.87 8.78
CA GLU A 70 21.79 -10.91 8.13
C GLU A 70 20.33 -10.50 8.07
N PHE A 71 19.83 -9.92 9.16
CA PHE A 71 18.49 -9.31 9.18
C PHE A 71 18.36 -8.19 8.15
N SER A 72 19.34 -7.29 8.06
CA SER A 72 19.32 -6.20 7.08
C SER A 72 19.28 -6.70 5.64
N SER A 73 20.03 -7.76 5.35
CA SER A 73 20.00 -8.41 4.01
C SER A 73 18.62 -8.98 3.70
N TRP A 74 18.00 -9.62 4.67
CA TRP A 74 16.63 -10.13 4.53
C TRP A 74 15.62 -9.00 4.32
N VAL A 75 15.72 -7.91 5.11
CA VAL A 75 14.81 -6.74 4.98
C VAL A 75 14.93 -6.12 3.60
N TYR A 76 16.15 -5.98 3.09
CA TYR A 76 16.39 -5.42 1.76
C TYR A 76 15.69 -6.24 0.67
N ASP A 77 15.81 -7.56 0.73
CA ASP A 77 15.19 -8.48 -0.21
C ASP A 77 13.66 -8.47 -0.11
N GLU A 78 13.12 -8.57 1.10
CA GLU A 78 11.68 -8.52 1.35
C GLU A 78 11.07 -7.19 0.93
N THR A 79 11.77 -6.08 1.13
CA THR A 79 11.30 -4.75 0.70
C THR A 79 11.11 -4.67 -0.81
N GLN A 80 12.04 -5.22 -1.57
CA GLN A 80 11.93 -5.26 -3.05
C GLN A 80 10.77 -6.15 -3.49
N LYS A 81 10.58 -7.28 -2.84
CA LYS A 81 9.47 -8.20 -3.09
C LYS A 81 8.12 -7.54 -2.78
N ASP A 82 8.00 -6.89 -1.63
CA ASP A 82 6.79 -6.17 -1.23
C ASP A 82 6.44 -5.06 -2.23
N PHE A 83 7.45 -4.32 -2.69
CA PHE A 83 7.25 -3.29 -3.71
C PHE A 83 6.73 -3.88 -5.01
N TYR A 84 7.33 -4.97 -5.48
CA TYR A 84 6.88 -5.65 -6.69
C TYR A 84 5.43 -6.13 -6.57
N GLU A 85 5.09 -6.79 -5.46
CA GLU A 85 3.74 -7.29 -5.22
C GLU A 85 2.71 -6.15 -5.17
N LEU A 86 3.06 -5.03 -4.57
CA LEU A 86 2.19 -3.85 -4.51
C LEU A 86 1.99 -3.24 -5.90
N ALA A 87 3.05 -3.09 -6.67
CA ALA A 87 3.00 -2.55 -8.03
C ALA A 87 2.15 -3.45 -8.95
N GLU A 88 2.33 -4.75 -8.85
CA GLU A 88 1.53 -5.75 -9.57
C GLU A 88 0.05 -5.65 -9.20
N TYR A 89 -0.25 -5.60 -7.90
CA TYR A 89 -1.63 -5.46 -7.42
C TYR A 89 -2.30 -4.20 -7.97
N PHE A 90 -1.63 -3.05 -7.90
CA PHE A 90 -2.17 -1.80 -8.43
C PHE A 90 -2.44 -1.91 -9.94
N SER A 91 -1.51 -2.49 -10.67
CA SER A 91 -1.64 -2.71 -12.11
C SER A 91 -2.84 -3.62 -12.44
N GLU A 92 -2.99 -4.72 -11.73
CA GLU A 92 -4.12 -5.64 -11.88
C GLU A 92 -5.47 -4.99 -11.56
N ARG A 93 -5.46 -4.01 -10.66
CA ARG A 93 -6.66 -3.23 -10.32
C ARG A 93 -6.89 -2.04 -11.27
N GLY A 94 -6.11 -1.91 -12.33
CA GLY A 94 -6.27 -0.87 -13.34
C GLY A 94 -5.79 0.51 -12.92
N VAL A 95 -4.93 0.60 -11.90
CA VAL A 95 -4.35 1.86 -11.44
C VAL A 95 -3.10 2.18 -12.24
N ALA A 96 -2.99 3.40 -12.74
CA ALA A 96 -1.84 3.85 -13.52
C ALA A 96 -0.53 3.78 -12.73
N SER A 97 0.55 3.34 -13.38
CA SER A 97 1.84 3.09 -12.73
C SER A 97 2.47 4.31 -12.06
N TYR A 98 2.17 5.51 -12.54
CA TYR A 98 2.71 6.74 -11.92
C TYR A 98 2.24 6.94 -10.48
N VAL A 99 1.11 6.34 -10.09
CA VAL A 99 0.58 6.43 -8.72
C VAL A 99 1.55 5.78 -7.73
N ILE A 100 2.02 4.59 -8.02
CA ILE A 100 3.06 3.93 -7.23
C ILE A 100 4.35 4.73 -7.25
N GLY A 101 4.79 5.18 -8.42
CA GLY A 101 6.00 5.97 -8.56
C GLY A 101 6.01 7.22 -7.69
N LYS A 102 4.93 7.98 -7.71
CA LYS A 102 4.80 9.18 -6.88
C LYS A 102 4.71 8.85 -5.39
N THR A 103 3.98 7.81 -5.03
CA THR A 103 3.86 7.36 -3.63
C THR A 103 5.23 7.06 -3.03
N TYR A 104 6.09 6.37 -3.77
CA TYR A 104 7.42 6.00 -3.29
C TYR A 104 8.46 7.11 -3.39
N ARG A 105 8.22 8.11 -4.21
CA ARG A 105 9.09 9.29 -4.31
C ARG A 105 8.92 10.25 -3.15
N LEU A 106 7.74 10.29 -2.54
CA LEU A 106 7.45 11.12 -1.36
C LEU A 106 8.11 10.52 -0.11
N GLY A 107 8.37 11.36 0.90
CA GLY A 107 8.87 10.91 2.19
C GLY A 107 7.88 9.96 2.89
N ALA A 108 8.39 9.10 3.77
CA ALA A 108 7.57 8.12 4.47
C ALA A 108 6.52 8.75 5.41
N ASP A 109 6.76 9.97 5.84
CA ASP A 109 5.89 10.78 6.69
C ASP A 109 4.95 11.70 5.90
N GLU A 110 4.99 11.65 4.57
CA GLU A 110 4.15 12.45 3.69
C GLU A 110 2.97 11.64 3.18
N MET A 111 1.75 12.11 3.47
CA MET A 111 0.52 11.54 2.93
C MET A 111 0.12 12.31 1.67
N TRP A 112 -0.05 11.58 0.57
CA TRP A 112 -0.52 12.16 -0.68
C TRP A 112 -2.02 11.93 -0.84
N TYR A 113 -2.79 13.02 -0.70
CA TYR A 113 -4.22 13.01 -0.98
C TYR A 113 -4.45 13.46 -2.42
N MET A 114 -4.95 12.56 -3.25
CA MET A 114 -5.22 12.83 -4.65
C MET A 114 -6.51 13.64 -4.81
N ARG A 115 -6.50 14.60 -5.74
CA ARG A 115 -7.73 15.30 -6.14
C ARG A 115 -8.67 14.33 -6.86
N ARG A 116 -9.97 14.57 -6.79
CA ARG A 116 -10.97 13.68 -7.42
C ARG A 116 -10.69 13.45 -8.91
N GLU A 117 -10.36 14.51 -9.64
CA GLU A 117 -10.01 14.41 -11.06
C GLU A 117 -8.85 13.44 -11.30
N GLU A 118 -7.84 13.52 -10.47
CA GLU A 118 -6.66 12.63 -10.53
C GLU A 118 -7.02 11.19 -10.11
N LEU A 119 -7.88 11.03 -9.11
CA LEU A 119 -8.40 9.71 -8.70
C LEU A 119 -9.11 8.99 -9.85
N LEU A 120 -9.94 9.72 -10.60
CA LEU A 120 -10.63 9.19 -11.77
C LEU A 120 -9.66 8.90 -12.91
N LYS A 121 -8.78 9.84 -13.23
CA LYS A 121 -7.80 9.71 -14.32
C LYS A 121 -6.83 8.55 -14.10
N SER A 122 -6.42 8.34 -12.87
CA SER A 122 -5.47 7.29 -12.50
C SER A 122 -6.08 5.90 -12.40
N GLY A 123 -7.41 5.79 -12.37
CA GLY A 123 -8.12 4.53 -12.19
C GLY A 123 -8.28 4.10 -10.73
N VAL A 124 -7.93 4.95 -9.77
CA VAL A 124 -8.21 4.69 -8.34
C VAL A 124 -9.72 4.69 -8.11
N LEU A 125 -10.43 5.70 -8.61
CA LEU A 125 -11.89 5.66 -8.77
C LEU A 125 -12.25 5.13 -10.17
N THR A 126 -13.34 4.38 -10.25
CA THR A 126 -13.90 3.93 -11.52
C THR A 126 -15.06 4.82 -11.98
N GLU A 127 -15.67 5.53 -11.06
CA GLU A 127 -16.79 6.45 -11.29
C GLU A 127 -16.71 7.70 -10.41
#